data_1f757be4950db68868a745755c0ca572
#
_entry.id   1f757be4950db68868a745755c0ca572
#
_cell.length_a   1.000
_cell.length_b   1.000
_cell.length_c   1.000
_cell.angle_alpha   90.00
_cell.angle_beta   90.00
_cell.angle_gamma   90.00
#
_symmetry.space_group_name_H-M   'P 1'
#
loop_
_entity.id
_entity.type
_entity.pdbx_description
1 polymer ?
#
loop_
_entity_poly.entity_id
_entity_poly.type
_entity_poly.pdbx_seq_one_letter_code
_entity_poly.pdbx_strand_id
1 'polypeptide(L)'
;RLNARLLIAALDGRANLSPATGYDEAAAALRRGEVAVMGGVTPGQTTDAVAAAFAESVDADLLVYATSANGVYDADPNVEPDATQFGSMSPAELVDVVLPMSRDAGASAPVDLLAAKLIDRAGIRSIVLDGTDPSAVVDAALRGEHTGTDVVPTASDEPTYWTGGGGA
;
A
#
# COMPACT_ATOMS: atom_id res chain seq x y z
N ARG A 1 13.58 8.37 -4.61
CA ARG A 1 13.23 9.80 -4.30
C ARG A 1 12.95 10.67 -5.52
N LEU A 2 13.42 10.32 -6.72
CA LEU A 2 13.11 11.07 -7.94
C LEU A 2 11.60 11.06 -8.23
N ASN A 3 10.97 9.89 -8.21
CA ASN A 3 9.52 9.74 -8.44
C ASN A 3 8.69 10.53 -7.42
N ALA A 4 9.11 10.55 -6.15
CA ALA A 4 8.44 11.36 -5.14
C ALA A 4 8.48 12.87 -5.47
N ARG A 5 9.60 13.37 -5.99
CA ARG A 5 9.70 14.78 -6.43
C ARG A 5 8.82 15.09 -7.65
N LEU A 6 8.72 14.15 -8.59
CA LEU A 6 7.81 14.29 -9.74
C LEU A 6 6.35 14.34 -9.27
N LEU A 7 5.98 13.49 -8.31
CA LEU A 7 4.62 13.49 -7.75
C LEU A 7 4.33 14.82 -7.03
N ILE A 8 5.26 15.33 -6.22
CA ILE A 8 5.10 16.64 -5.56
C ILE A 8 4.89 17.75 -6.58
N ALA A 9 5.68 17.77 -7.67
CA ALA A 9 5.53 18.76 -8.71
C ALA A 9 4.14 18.67 -9.40
N ALA A 10 3.64 17.45 -9.61
CA ALA A 10 2.31 17.22 -10.20
C ALA A 10 1.15 17.61 -9.25
N LEU A 11 1.37 17.60 -7.94
CA LEU A 11 0.36 17.97 -6.94
C LEU A 11 0.18 19.48 -6.76
N ASP A 12 0.96 20.31 -7.42
CA ASP A 12 0.81 21.76 -7.55
C ASP A 12 0.49 22.48 -6.22
N GLY A 13 1.40 22.35 -5.26
CA GLY A 13 1.28 23.00 -3.94
C GLY A 13 0.37 22.31 -2.93
N ARG A 14 -0.25 21.17 -3.27
CA ARG A 14 -1.08 20.38 -2.33
C ARG A 14 -0.30 19.36 -1.52
N ALA A 15 1.00 19.27 -1.70
CA ALA A 15 1.87 18.34 -1.01
C ALA A 15 3.02 19.08 -0.28
N ASN A 16 3.72 18.36 0.61
CA ASN A 16 4.96 18.84 1.21
C ASN A 16 5.98 19.28 0.12
N LEU A 17 6.77 20.31 0.40
CA LEU A 17 7.68 20.93 -0.58
C LEU A 17 8.81 20.02 -1.07
N SER A 18 9.19 19.02 -0.29
CA SER A 18 10.22 18.03 -0.62
C SER A 18 9.83 16.67 -0.04
N PRO A 19 10.28 15.55 -0.65
CA PRO A 19 9.95 14.22 -0.09
C PRO A 19 10.39 14.11 1.36
N ALA A 20 9.43 13.82 2.24
CA ALA A 20 9.68 13.66 3.67
C ALA A 20 10.79 12.62 3.92
N THR A 21 11.65 12.90 4.89
CA THR A 21 12.82 12.09 5.23
C THR A 21 12.58 11.19 6.45
N GLY A 22 11.42 11.33 7.08
CA GLY A 22 10.99 10.53 8.22
C GLY A 22 9.48 10.62 8.43
N TYR A 23 8.97 9.76 9.29
CA TYR A 23 7.53 9.66 9.58
C TYR A 23 6.98 10.92 10.24
N ASP A 24 7.74 11.55 11.16
CA ASP A 24 7.32 12.78 11.83
C ASP A 24 7.12 13.94 10.85
N GLU A 25 8.00 14.06 9.86
CA GLU A 25 7.90 15.08 8.81
C GLU A 25 6.69 14.83 7.92
N ALA A 26 6.44 13.58 7.52
CA ALA A 26 5.26 13.19 6.75
C ALA A 26 3.97 13.42 7.54
N ALA A 27 3.91 13.00 8.81
CA ALA A 27 2.78 13.24 9.69
C ALA A 27 2.52 14.74 9.92
N ALA A 28 3.57 15.57 9.97
CA ALA A 28 3.41 17.01 10.05
C ALA A 28 2.78 17.61 8.78
N ALA A 29 3.05 17.06 7.59
CA ALA A 29 2.38 17.46 6.35
C ALA A 29 0.87 17.13 6.41
N LEU A 30 0.51 15.92 6.87
CA LEU A 30 -0.90 15.53 7.04
C LEU A 30 -1.63 16.46 8.01
N ARG A 31 -1.02 16.84 9.14
CA ARG A 31 -1.63 17.79 10.09
C ARG A 31 -1.86 19.18 9.52
N ARG A 32 -1.16 19.56 8.45
CA ARG A 32 -1.41 20.81 7.70
C ARG A 32 -2.46 20.66 6.60
N GLY A 33 -3.05 19.47 6.44
CA GLY A 33 -3.99 19.16 5.35
C GLY A 33 -3.31 18.95 3.99
N GLU A 34 -2.01 18.71 3.98
CA GLU A 34 -1.25 18.45 2.76
C GLU A 34 -1.24 16.94 2.44
N VAL A 35 -1.04 16.60 1.18
CA VAL A 35 -0.69 15.25 0.77
C VAL A 35 0.75 14.98 1.18
N ALA A 36 0.97 14.04 2.09
CA ALA A 36 2.31 13.67 2.53
C ALA A 36 2.99 12.76 1.50
N VAL A 37 3.98 13.28 0.80
CA VAL A 37 4.80 12.52 -0.15
C VAL A 37 6.15 12.22 0.48
N MET A 38 6.48 10.93 0.54
CA MET A 38 7.75 10.47 1.07
C MET A 38 8.39 9.42 0.15
N GLY A 39 9.62 9.09 0.41
CA GLY A 39 10.35 8.03 -0.28
C GLY A 39 10.98 7.08 0.73
N GLY A 40 11.94 6.27 0.31
CA GLY A 40 12.69 5.41 1.23
C GLY A 40 13.31 6.21 2.38
N VAL A 41 13.11 5.78 3.60
CA VAL A 41 13.55 6.44 4.84
C VAL A 41 14.84 5.83 5.36
N THR A 42 14.86 4.51 5.48
CA THR A 42 15.99 3.75 6.04
C THR A 42 16.64 2.89 4.96
N PRO A 43 17.97 2.91 4.82
CA PRO A 43 18.66 1.97 3.94
C PRO A 43 18.31 0.52 4.29
N GLY A 44 18.00 -0.29 3.28
CA GLY A 44 17.62 -1.69 3.46
C GLY A 44 16.13 -1.94 3.73
N GLN A 45 15.31 -0.90 3.90
CA GLN A 45 13.86 -1.04 3.91
C GLN A 45 13.30 -0.79 2.50
N THR A 46 12.33 -1.62 2.12
CA THR A 46 11.54 -1.41 0.90
C THR A 46 10.55 -0.27 1.07
N THR A 47 10.02 0.23 -0.04
CA THR A 47 8.92 1.21 -0.01
C THR A 47 7.65 0.62 0.59
N ASP A 48 7.43 -0.68 0.44
CA ASP A 48 6.27 -1.39 0.98
C ASP A 48 6.30 -1.39 2.51
N ALA A 49 7.46 -1.75 3.10
CA ALA A 49 7.66 -1.70 4.54
C ALA A 49 7.55 -0.27 5.10
N VAL A 50 8.08 0.72 4.37
CA VAL A 50 7.96 2.14 4.76
C VAL A 50 6.50 2.58 4.73
N ALA A 51 5.73 2.18 3.71
CA ALA A 51 4.31 2.52 3.60
C ALA A 51 3.49 1.88 4.74
N ALA A 52 3.68 0.59 5.03
CA ALA A 52 2.99 -0.08 6.13
C ALA A 52 3.32 0.54 7.50
N ALA A 53 4.61 0.82 7.77
CA ALA A 53 5.02 1.44 9.03
C ALA A 53 4.49 2.88 9.17
N PHE A 54 4.42 3.63 8.07
CA PHE A 54 3.83 4.97 8.09
C PHE A 54 2.32 4.91 8.31
N ALA A 55 1.61 4.02 7.60
CA ALA A 55 0.18 3.81 7.78
C ALA A 55 -0.17 3.49 9.24
N GLU A 56 0.58 2.59 9.90
CA GLU A 56 0.44 2.30 11.32
C GLU A 56 0.68 3.54 12.19
N SER A 57 1.72 4.33 11.88
CA SER A 57 2.10 5.49 12.69
C SER A 57 1.10 6.66 12.66
N VAL A 58 0.24 6.70 11.65
CA VAL A 58 -0.80 7.73 11.46
C VAL A 58 -2.22 7.19 11.61
N ASP A 59 -2.35 5.93 12.01
CA ASP A 59 -3.65 5.24 12.18
C ASP A 59 -4.50 5.32 10.89
N ALA A 60 -3.91 4.88 9.78
CA ALA A 60 -4.56 4.96 8.48
C ALA A 60 -5.70 3.95 8.36
N ASP A 61 -6.84 4.37 7.83
CA ASP A 61 -8.02 3.52 7.61
C ASP A 61 -7.81 2.50 6.49
N LEU A 62 -6.99 2.82 5.49
CA LEU A 62 -6.76 2.00 4.32
C LEU A 62 -5.33 2.19 3.79
N LEU A 63 -4.69 1.08 3.43
CA LEU A 63 -3.40 1.06 2.74
C LEU A 63 -3.58 0.47 1.34
N VAL A 64 -3.19 1.19 0.29
CA VAL A 64 -3.28 0.70 -1.09
C VAL A 64 -1.89 0.48 -1.65
N TYR A 65 -1.59 -0.75 -2.04
CA TYR A 65 -0.38 -1.12 -2.79
C TYR A 65 -0.70 -1.16 -4.28
N ALA A 66 -0.33 -0.10 -4.99
CA ALA A 66 -0.38 -0.04 -6.44
C ALA A 66 0.93 -0.62 -7.02
N THR A 67 0.88 -1.87 -7.46
CA THR A 67 2.04 -2.66 -7.89
C THR A 67 2.00 -2.94 -9.40
N SER A 68 2.89 -3.79 -9.89
CA SER A 68 2.84 -4.34 -11.26
C SER A 68 2.02 -5.64 -11.37
N ALA A 69 1.52 -6.16 -10.25
CA ALA A 69 0.68 -7.35 -10.19
C ALA A 69 -0.74 -6.97 -9.76
N ASN A 70 -1.76 -7.60 -10.35
CA ASN A 70 -3.15 -7.31 -10.01
C ASN A 70 -3.61 -8.07 -8.75
N GLY A 71 -2.82 -8.01 -7.68
CA GLY A 71 -3.17 -8.64 -6.41
C GLY A 71 -2.14 -9.66 -5.94
N VAL A 72 -2.55 -10.48 -4.98
CA VAL A 72 -1.78 -11.56 -4.39
C VAL A 72 -2.21 -12.88 -5.03
N TYR A 73 -1.23 -13.73 -5.38
CA TYR A 73 -1.44 -15.03 -6.01
C TYR A 73 -0.81 -16.13 -5.14
N ASP A 74 -1.28 -17.36 -5.32
CA ASP A 74 -0.72 -18.55 -4.67
C ASP A 74 0.68 -18.94 -5.20
N ALA A 75 1.03 -18.46 -6.40
CA ALA A 75 2.35 -18.59 -7.03
C ALA A 75 2.65 -17.35 -7.90
N ASP A 76 3.87 -17.22 -8.41
CA ASP A 76 4.23 -16.12 -9.33
C ASP A 76 3.54 -16.33 -10.70
N PRO A 77 2.56 -15.50 -11.09
CA PRO A 77 1.83 -15.67 -12.35
C PRO A 77 2.70 -15.48 -13.59
N ASN A 78 3.90 -14.91 -13.46
CA ASN A 78 4.86 -14.81 -14.57
C ASN A 78 5.61 -16.13 -14.80
N VAL A 79 5.65 -17.00 -13.81
CA VAL A 79 6.34 -18.30 -13.84
C VAL A 79 5.33 -19.44 -13.99
N GLU A 80 4.22 -19.35 -13.26
CA GLU A 80 3.16 -20.35 -13.23
C GLU A 80 1.87 -19.77 -13.83
N PRO A 81 1.54 -20.09 -15.09
CA PRO A 81 0.35 -19.56 -15.78
C PRO A 81 -0.99 -19.94 -15.11
N ASP A 82 -0.99 -21.01 -14.32
CA ASP A 82 -2.17 -21.50 -13.60
C ASP A 82 -2.29 -20.88 -12.16
N ALA A 83 -1.41 -19.93 -11.82
CA ALA A 83 -1.47 -19.25 -10.54
C ALA A 83 -2.84 -18.58 -10.30
N THR A 84 -3.39 -18.81 -9.12
CA THR A 84 -4.74 -18.33 -8.76
C THR A 84 -4.63 -17.08 -7.89
N GLN A 85 -5.35 -16.03 -8.30
CA GLN A 85 -5.44 -14.79 -7.52
C GLN A 85 -6.38 -14.98 -6.32
N PHE A 86 -5.98 -14.46 -5.16
CA PHE A 86 -6.86 -14.32 -4.02
C PHE A 86 -7.74 -13.06 -4.17
N GLY A 87 -9.05 -13.19 -4.12
CA GLY A 87 -9.96 -12.04 -4.10
C GLY A 87 -9.93 -11.32 -2.74
N SER A 88 -9.85 -12.09 -1.67
CA SER A 88 -9.73 -11.58 -0.29
C SER A 88 -8.94 -12.56 0.56
N MET A 89 -8.23 -12.04 1.55
CA MET A 89 -7.47 -12.84 2.53
C MET A 89 -7.30 -12.07 3.83
N SER A 90 -6.95 -12.77 4.90
CA SER A 90 -6.54 -12.16 6.15
C SER A 90 -5.07 -11.69 6.09
N PRO A 91 -4.64 -10.76 6.96
CA PRO A 91 -3.22 -10.38 7.08
C PRO A 91 -2.30 -11.56 7.41
N ALA A 92 -2.75 -12.51 8.23
CA ALA A 92 -1.98 -13.71 8.55
C ALA A 92 -1.77 -14.61 7.31
N GLU A 93 -2.82 -14.81 6.49
CA GLU A 93 -2.70 -15.54 5.22
C GLU A 93 -1.76 -14.83 4.25
N LEU A 94 -1.77 -13.49 4.20
CA LEU A 94 -0.79 -12.73 3.41
C LEU A 94 0.64 -13.05 3.85
N VAL A 95 0.92 -13.09 5.15
CA VAL A 95 2.25 -13.48 5.67
C VAL A 95 2.62 -14.90 5.23
N ASP A 96 1.69 -15.85 5.33
CA ASP A 96 1.92 -17.24 4.96
C ASP A 96 2.20 -17.40 3.46
N VAL A 97 1.55 -16.63 2.60
CA VAL A 97 1.77 -16.64 1.15
C VAL A 97 3.11 -16.01 0.77
N VAL A 98 3.48 -14.86 1.36
CA VAL A 98 4.72 -14.18 0.96
C VAL A 98 5.99 -14.74 1.61
N LEU A 99 5.86 -15.46 2.73
CA LEU A 99 7.00 -16.02 3.47
C LEU A 99 7.86 -17.00 2.63
N PRO A 100 7.30 -17.97 1.91
CA PRO A 100 8.09 -18.83 1.00
C PRO A 100 8.70 -18.03 -0.15
N MET A 101 7.94 -17.12 -0.76
CA MET A 101 8.42 -16.30 -1.88
C MET A 101 9.63 -15.43 -1.51
N SER A 102 9.73 -14.98 -0.27
CA SER A 102 10.85 -14.16 0.22
C SER A 102 12.18 -14.91 0.32
N ARG A 103 12.17 -16.25 0.23
CA ARG A 103 13.37 -17.11 0.32
C ARG A 103 13.91 -17.49 -1.06
N ASP A 104 13.11 -17.41 -2.09
CA ASP A 104 13.50 -17.80 -3.43
C ASP A 104 14.15 -16.62 -4.16
N ALA A 105 15.41 -16.79 -4.55
CA ALA A 105 16.15 -15.76 -5.27
C ALA A 105 15.49 -15.50 -6.64
N GLY A 106 14.93 -14.31 -6.82
CA GLY A 106 14.27 -13.90 -8.07
C GLY A 106 12.74 -14.02 -8.05
N ALA A 107 12.12 -14.58 -7.00
CA ALA A 107 10.68 -14.50 -6.84
C ALA A 107 10.27 -13.06 -6.47
N SER A 108 9.27 -12.55 -7.16
CA SER A 108 8.70 -11.22 -6.92
C SER A 108 7.40 -11.36 -6.15
N ALA A 109 7.45 -11.19 -4.83
CA ALA A 109 6.24 -11.05 -4.05
C ALA A 109 5.60 -9.67 -4.33
N PRO A 110 4.27 -9.57 -4.44
CA PRO A 110 3.58 -8.29 -4.67
C PRO A 110 3.70 -7.32 -3.50
N VAL A 111 3.94 -7.84 -2.30
CA VAL A 111 4.22 -7.11 -1.05
C VAL A 111 5.36 -7.84 -0.34
N ASP A 112 6.33 -7.13 0.22
CA ASP A 112 7.43 -7.78 0.92
C ASP A 112 7.01 -8.33 2.30
N LEU A 113 7.79 -9.31 2.80
CA LEU A 113 7.50 -9.99 4.06
C LEU A 113 7.45 -9.05 5.27
N LEU A 114 8.28 -8.01 5.30
CA LEU A 114 8.28 -7.06 6.42
C LEU A 114 7.00 -6.23 6.40
N ALA A 115 6.58 -5.76 5.21
CA ALA A 115 5.31 -5.05 5.04
C ALA A 115 4.12 -5.93 5.45
N ALA A 116 4.07 -7.20 5.00
CA ALA A 116 3.01 -8.14 5.38
C ALA A 116 2.91 -8.33 6.90
N LYS A 117 4.05 -8.46 7.59
CA LYS A 117 4.09 -8.55 9.07
C LYS A 117 3.67 -7.27 9.78
N LEU A 118 3.96 -6.11 9.20
CA LEU A 118 3.50 -4.84 9.73
C LEU A 118 1.98 -4.68 9.59
N ILE A 119 1.43 -5.06 8.44
CA ILE A 119 -0.02 -5.08 8.18
C ILE A 119 -0.72 -6.02 9.17
N ASP A 120 -0.20 -7.23 9.38
CA ASP A 120 -0.77 -8.21 10.31
C ASP A 120 -0.74 -7.69 11.76
N ARG A 121 0.39 -7.17 12.21
CA ARG A 121 0.56 -6.64 13.55
C ARG A 121 -0.36 -5.45 13.83
N ALA A 122 -0.47 -4.53 12.88
CA ALA A 122 -1.21 -3.29 13.04
C ALA A 122 -2.71 -3.45 12.76
N GLY A 123 -3.12 -4.56 12.11
CA GLY A 123 -4.50 -4.78 11.73
C GLY A 123 -5.01 -3.79 10.68
N ILE A 124 -4.12 -3.35 9.76
CA ILE A 124 -4.47 -2.37 8.74
C ILE A 124 -5.16 -3.07 7.57
N ARG A 125 -6.36 -2.63 7.19
CA ARG A 125 -6.96 -3.06 5.94
C ARG A 125 -6.13 -2.58 4.77
N SER A 126 -5.83 -3.49 3.84
CA SER A 126 -4.99 -3.18 2.70
C SER A 126 -5.61 -3.71 1.41
N ILE A 127 -5.33 -3.02 0.30
CA ILE A 127 -5.67 -3.45 -1.06
C ILE A 127 -4.37 -3.60 -1.84
N VAL A 128 -4.20 -4.72 -2.54
CA VAL A 128 -3.10 -4.93 -3.50
C VAL A 128 -3.70 -4.99 -4.88
N LEU A 129 -3.27 -4.12 -5.80
CA LEU A 129 -3.82 -4.03 -7.14
C LEU A 129 -2.77 -3.60 -8.17
N ASP A 130 -3.10 -3.77 -9.46
CA ASP A 130 -2.30 -3.23 -10.57
C ASP A 130 -2.39 -1.70 -10.62
N GLY A 131 -1.26 -1.04 -10.41
CA GLY A 131 -1.12 0.42 -10.43
C GLY A 131 -0.83 1.01 -11.82
N THR A 132 -0.83 0.22 -12.88
CA THR A 132 -0.58 0.71 -14.25
C THR A 132 -1.76 1.51 -14.81
N ASP A 133 -2.98 1.27 -14.28
CA ASP A 133 -4.17 2.10 -14.54
C ASP A 133 -4.46 3.01 -13.34
N PRO A 134 -4.19 4.32 -13.44
CA PRO A 134 -4.48 5.26 -12.35
C PRO A 134 -5.97 5.33 -11.96
N SER A 135 -6.90 5.04 -12.88
CA SER A 135 -8.34 5.06 -12.58
C SER A 135 -8.72 3.93 -11.62
N ALA A 136 -8.15 2.74 -11.78
CA ALA A 136 -8.34 1.61 -10.87
C ALA A 136 -7.86 1.94 -9.44
N VAL A 137 -6.73 2.65 -9.30
CA VAL A 137 -6.22 3.10 -7.98
C VAL A 137 -7.17 4.09 -7.34
N VAL A 138 -7.72 5.03 -8.12
CA VAL A 138 -8.71 6.02 -7.63
C VAL A 138 -10.00 5.33 -7.20
N ASP A 139 -10.53 4.41 -8.00
CA ASP A 139 -11.77 3.68 -7.69
C ASP A 139 -11.60 2.80 -6.43
N ALA A 140 -10.45 2.14 -6.28
CA ALA A 140 -10.12 1.39 -5.07
C ALA A 140 -10.07 2.29 -3.82
N ALA A 141 -9.40 3.43 -3.92
CA ALA A 141 -9.21 4.32 -2.77
C ALA A 141 -10.50 5.07 -2.37
N LEU A 142 -11.36 5.43 -3.34
CA LEU A 142 -12.55 6.24 -3.09
C LEU A 142 -13.84 5.42 -2.92
N ARG A 143 -13.93 4.24 -3.54
CA ARG A 143 -15.15 3.44 -3.61
C ARG A 143 -14.98 2.00 -3.16
N GLY A 144 -13.73 1.54 -2.99
CA GLY A 144 -13.41 0.14 -2.76
C GLY A 144 -13.65 -0.76 -3.99
N GLU A 145 -13.78 -0.16 -5.17
CA GLU A 145 -14.02 -0.90 -6.41
C GLU A 145 -12.68 -1.25 -7.07
N HIS A 146 -12.32 -2.52 -7.09
CA HIS A 146 -11.09 -3.02 -7.69
C HIS A 146 -11.19 -4.51 -8.06
N THR A 147 -10.25 -4.98 -8.85
CA THR A 147 -10.08 -6.39 -9.22
C THR A 147 -8.88 -7.05 -8.53
N GLY A 148 -8.23 -6.33 -7.62
CA GLY A 148 -7.09 -6.78 -6.84
C GLY A 148 -7.47 -7.68 -5.67
N THR A 149 -6.57 -7.79 -4.70
CA THR A 149 -6.76 -8.56 -3.47
C THR A 149 -7.06 -7.63 -2.30
N ASP A 150 -8.17 -7.88 -1.59
CA ASP A 150 -8.46 -7.31 -0.27
C ASP A 150 -7.71 -8.06 0.82
N VAL A 151 -6.98 -7.36 1.66
CA VAL A 151 -6.40 -7.89 2.90
C VAL A 151 -7.20 -7.34 4.07
N VAL A 152 -8.08 -8.18 4.63
CA VAL A 152 -9.08 -7.77 5.61
C VAL A 152 -8.77 -8.35 6.99
N PRO A 153 -8.45 -7.51 7.99
CA PRO A 153 -8.29 -7.96 9.37
C PRO A 153 -9.59 -8.53 9.93
N THR A 154 -9.50 -9.59 10.75
CA THR A 154 -10.66 -10.32 11.27
C THR A 154 -11.59 -9.47 12.17
N ALA A 155 -11.08 -8.36 12.71
CA ALA A 155 -11.79 -7.47 13.64
C ALA A 155 -12.01 -6.07 13.06
N SER A 156 -11.86 -5.88 11.73
CA SER A 156 -12.05 -4.57 11.13
C SER A 156 -13.51 -4.32 10.76
N ASP A 157 -14.00 -3.13 11.10
CA ASP A 157 -15.20 -2.56 10.49
C ASP A 157 -14.95 -2.32 8.98
N GLU A 158 -16.04 -2.14 8.22
CA GLU A 158 -15.88 -1.71 6.84
C GLU A 158 -15.10 -0.40 6.78
N PRO A 159 -14.12 -0.27 5.87
CA PRO A 159 -13.31 0.94 5.80
C PRO A 159 -14.16 2.13 5.39
N THR A 160 -13.87 3.26 5.97
CA THR A 160 -14.40 4.53 5.49
C THR A 160 -13.62 4.92 4.24
N TYR A 161 -14.19 4.66 3.08
CA TYR A 161 -13.61 5.16 1.83
C TYR A 161 -13.70 6.68 1.77
N TRP A 162 -12.69 7.32 1.18
CA TRP A 162 -12.67 8.77 1.06
C TRP A 162 -13.73 9.24 0.06
N THR A 163 -14.86 9.68 0.54
CA THR A 163 -16.00 10.16 -0.28
C THR A 163 -15.85 11.60 -0.76
N GLY A 164 -14.61 12.11 -0.85
CA GLY A 164 -14.35 13.50 -1.24
C GLY A 164 -15.04 14.46 -0.30
N GLY A 165 -14.33 15.13 0.58
CA GLY A 165 -14.93 15.96 1.64
C GLY A 165 -16.10 16.76 1.14
N GLY A 166 -17.27 16.40 1.61
CA GLY A 166 -18.46 17.23 1.48
C GLY A 166 -18.14 18.55 2.15
N GLY A 167 -17.96 19.60 1.35
CA GLY A 167 -17.78 20.93 1.85
C GLY A 167 -18.96 21.30 2.73
N ALA A 168 -18.66 21.72 3.92
CA ALA A 168 -19.53 22.61 4.67
C ALA A 168 -19.06 24.04 4.46
#